data_806f69853a6ff168b9c80ca07f28d234
#
_entry.id   806f69853a6ff168b9c80ca07f28d234
#
_cell.length_a   1.000
_cell.length_b   1.000
_cell.length_c   1.000
_cell.angle_alpha   90.00
_cell.angle_beta   90.00
_cell.angle_gamma   90.00
#
_symmetry.space_group_name_H-M   'P 1'
#
loop_
_entity.id
_entity.type
_entity.pdbx_description
1 polymer ?
#
loop_
_entity_poly.entity_id
_entity_poly.type
_entity_poly.pdbx_seq_one_letter_code
_entity_poly.pdbx_strand_id
1 'polypeptide(L)'
;MGKITRLIILFLALLVTLGLSGCGGGGGSSAPPTGALNITIVDGTTANPQKGIAHARVILLDAESKPVQTYVTNDNGIVSQSNLPIGDYQLKISAQGYNSSPPPRVPPLPVKVKQGETTTATIELFPIDTNLVVGAISGTVRSGGNPVAGALVIAMGAGVSYTTISAADGSYVLYNVVEGNVDVTAYIKGLNFPTLSAVTVTADTTTTAQDLVASGVANGTISGNIQFVAGGTAQATDVTLIDRETREVIPGMRVYTDANNNYTMSGLPNGDFEIIASMLNDGNVIDPDEAVTQGDPLVTVTDGVVDPSTRSFKITGAVVMDTPSTPANNVVPELTATPTFTWHSESSYSSASGFAIEVINESGDAVWGGFGGLDPVKGVPTVTVSGGTYTIPYAGPALQPGRYYQLRIYAMKDDNNLILYPNGYKLISVTENLDGVFKVK
;
A
#
# COMPACT_ATOMS: atom_id res chain seq x y z
N MET A 1 20.58 -15.99 15.30
CA MET A 1 19.68 -14.89 15.63
C MET A 1 20.53 -13.68 16.03
N GLY A 2 20.51 -12.61 15.30
CA GLY A 2 21.21 -11.37 15.66
C GLY A 2 22.40 -10.99 14.80
N LYS A 3 22.23 -10.74 13.52
CA LYS A 3 23.24 -10.05 12.68
C LYS A 3 22.67 -9.19 11.53
N ILE A 4 21.38 -9.14 11.31
CA ILE A 4 20.80 -8.39 10.20
C ILE A 4 20.23 -7.02 10.65
N THR A 5 19.83 -6.87 11.90
CA THR A 5 19.22 -5.65 12.44
C THR A 5 20.20 -4.50 12.74
N ARG A 6 21.54 -4.73 12.61
CA ARG A 6 22.55 -3.68 12.87
C ARG A 6 23.02 -2.91 11.64
N LEU A 7 22.55 -3.26 10.45
CA LEU A 7 23.05 -2.63 9.22
C LEU A 7 22.18 -1.46 8.72
N ILE A 8 20.96 -1.30 9.22
CA ILE A 8 20.05 -0.23 8.78
C ILE A 8 20.22 1.06 9.59
N ILE A 9 20.74 0.99 10.81
CA ILE A 9 20.93 2.17 11.68
C ILE A 9 22.21 2.95 11.37
N LEU A 10 23.14 2.39 10.60
CA LEU A 10 24.45 3.04 10.31
C LEU A 10 24.44 3.94 9.07
N PHE A 11 23.36 4.01 8.29
CA PHE A 11 23.32 4.82 7.06
C PHE A 11 22.70 6.22 7.25
N LEU A 12 22.11 6.53 8.41
CA LEU A 12 21.51 7.85 8.67
C LEU A 12 22.39 8.80 9.50
N ALA A 13 23.58 8.39 9.93
CA ALA A 13 24.47 9.19 10.77
C ALA A 13 25.72 9.74 10.08
N LEU A 14 25.83 9.63 8.74
CA LEU A 14 27.06 10.02 8.03
C LEU A 14 26.88 11.14 7.02
N LEU A 15 26.00 12.10 7.27
CA LEU A 15 25.86 13.27 6.38
C LEU A 15 25.96 14.63 7.08
N VAL A 16 26.59 14.70 8.24
CA VAL A 16 26.93 16.00 8.84
C VAL A 16 28.31 15.91 9.51
N THR A 17 29.39 15.93 8.73
CA THR A 17 30.69 16.54 9.09
C THR A 17 31.60 16.51 7.86
N LEU A 18 31.53 17.49 7.02
CA LEU A 18 32.62 17.89 6.13
C LEU A 18 33.07 19.29 6.52
N GLY A 19 33.83 19.35 7.58
CA GLY A 19 34.70 20.47 7.92
C GLY A 19 36.03 20.32 7.19
N LEU A 20 36.42 21.35 6.52
CA LEU A 20 37.65 21.55 5.74
C LEU A 20 38.91 21.18 6.50
N SER A 21 39.74 20.33 5.92
CA SER A 21 41.19 20.50 6.00
C SER A 21 41.85 19.85 4.77
N GLY A 22 42.58 20.63 4.05
CA GLY A 22 43.16 20.31 2.77
C GLY A 22 44.41 19.47 2.82
N CYS A 23 44.82 19.08 1.63
CA CYS A 23 46.08 18.65 1.11
C CYS A 23 46.19 17.20 0.65
N GLY A 24 46.17 17.03 -0.66
CA GLY A 24 47.12 16.18 -1.39
C GLY A 24 46.86 14.68 -1.43
N GLY A 25 46.28 14.19 -2.54
CA GLY A 25 46.32 12.79 -2.90
C GLY A 25 45.13 12.42 -3.79
N GLY A 26 45.38 12.14 -5.08
CA GLY A 26 44.35 11.77 -6.06
C GLY A 26 43.50 10.57 -5.63
N GLY A 27 42.36 10.83 -5.08
CA GLY A 27 41.30 9.87 -4.85
C GLY A 27 40.16 10.18 -5.83
N GLY A 28 40.05 9.42 -6.90
CA GLY A 28 38.89 9.46 -7.76
C GLY A 28 37.65 9.19 -6.93
N SER A 29 36.73 10.17 -6.83
CA SER A 29 35.42 9.92 -6.32
C SER A 29 34.74 8.92 -7.25
N SER A 30 34.67 7.65 -6.84
CA SER A 30 33.89 6.68 -7.60
C SER A 30 32.45 7.18 -7.62
N ALA A 31 31.90 7.34 -8.82
CA ALA A 31 30.47 7.67 -8.96
C ALA A 31 29.63 6.67 -8.16
N PRO A 32 28.49 7.10 -7.58
CA PRO A 32 27.62 6.18 -6.89
C PRO A 32 27.25 4.99 -7.78
N PRO A 33 27.14 3.77 -7.21
CA PRO A 33 26.80 2.60 -7.99
C PRO A 33 25.42 2.79 -8.63
N THR A 34 25.31 2.48 -9.90
CA THR A 34 24.08 2.63 -10.70
C THR A 34 23.75 1.36 -11.46
N GLY A 35 22.49 1.22 -11.82
CA GLY A 35 21.94 0.19 -12.71
C GLY A 35 21.05 0.81 -13.77
N ALA A 36 20.32 -0.02 -14.48
CA ALA A 36 19.36 0.40 -15.50
C ALA A 36 17.99 -0.23 -15.27
N LEU A 37 16.96 0.41 -15.82
CA LEU A 37 15.58 -0.05 -15.78
C LEU A 37 15.04 -0.08 -17.22
N ASN A 38 14.39 -1.17 -17.60
CA ASN A 38 13.69 -1.31 -18.88
C ASN A 38 12.29 -1.88 -18.62
N ILE A 39 11.28 -1.05 -18.80
CA ILE A 39 9.87 -1.39 -18.52
C ILE A 39 9.12 -1.43 -19.85
N THR A 40 8.38 -2.50 -20.06
CA THR A 40 7.46 -2.64 -21.20
C THR A 40 6.02 -2.66 -20.69
N ILE A 41 5.19 -1.77 -21.19
CA ILE A 41 3.75 -1.71 -20.90
C ILE A 41 3.02 -2.28 -22.08
N VAL A 42 2.18 -3.29 -21.84
CA VAL A 42 1.49 -4.04 -22.90
C VAL A 42 0.00 -4.17 -22.63
N ASP A 43 -0.75 -4.36 -23.70
CA ASP A 43 -2.17 -4.67 -23.64
C ASP A 43 -2.36 -6.15 -23.25
N GLY A 44 -2.89 -6.40 -22.07
CA GLY A 44 -3.11 -7.74 -21.51
C GLY A 44 -4.17 -8.56 -22.25
N THR A 45 -4.94 -7.95 -23.16
CA THR A 45 -5.94 -8.65 -23.98
C THR A 45 -5.38 -9.19 -25.29
N THR A 46 -4.18 -8.75 -25.70
CA THR A 46 -3.58 -9.16 -26.96
C THR A 46 -2.78 -10.45 -26.82
N ALA A 47 -2.87 -11.32 -27.84
CA ALA A 47 -2.09 -12.56 -27.88
C ALA A 47 -0.60 -12.28 -28.16
N ASN A 48 0.25 -13.27 -27.91
CA ASN A 48 1.69 -13.18 -28.11
C ASN A 48 2.08 -13.00 -29.60
N PRO A 49 2.88 -11.99 -30.01
CA PRO A 49 3.44 -10.96 -29.12
C PRO A 49 2.39 -9.94 -28.66
N GLN A 50 2.44 -9.58 -27.39
CA GLN A 50 1.54 -8.58 -26.84
C GLN A 50 1.81 -7.21 -27.44
N LYS A 51 0.76 -6.44 -27.66
CA LYS A 51 0.87 -5.08 -28.22
C LYS A 51 1.35 -4.10 -27.14
N GLY A 52 2.43 -3.38 -27.41
CA GLY A 52 2.89 -2.28 -26.55
C GLY A 52 1.88 -1.14 -26.49
N ILE A 53 1.72 -0.53 -25.31
CA ILE A 53 0.88 0.65 -25.10
C ILE A 53 1.75 1.91 -25.18
N ALA A 54 1.59 2.66 -26.26
CA ALA A 54 2.25 3.95 -26.46
C ALA A 54 1.68 5.02 -25.53
N HIS A 55 2.52 5.98 -25.17
CA HIS A 55 2.16 7.16 -24.36
C HIS A 55 1.59 6.83 -22.98
N ALA A 56 1.82 5.62 -22.46
CA ALA A 56 1.53 5.32 -21.06
C ALA A 56 2.46 6.12 -20.14
N ARG A 57 1.90 6.72 -19.11
CA ARG A 57 2.64 7.44 -18.08
C ARG A 57 3.14 6.44 -17.03
N VAL A 58 4.44 6.44 -16.79
CA VAL A 58 5.11 5.59 -15.79
C VAL A 58 5.77 6.49 -14.76
N ILE A 59 5.29 6.44 -13.53
CA ILE A 59 5.84 7.20 -12.41
C ILE A 59 6.74 6.27 -11.60
N LEU A 60 8.03 6.62 -11.55
CA LEU A 60 9.01 5.94 -10.69
C LEU A 60 9.05 6.67 -9.34
N LEU A 61 8.79 5.92 -8.28
CA LEU A 61 8.82 6.37 -6.90
C LEU A 61 10.00 5.72 -6.17
N ASP A 62 10.56 6.40 -5.17
CA ASP A 62 11.50 5.78 -4.23
C ASP A 62 10.77 4.89 -3.19
N ALA A 63 11.53 4.31 -2.27
CA ALA A 63 10.98 3.45 -1.22
C ALA A 63 10.00 4.18 -0.28
N GLU A 64 10.13 5.50 -0.16
CA GLU A 64 9.25 6.37 0.62
C GLU A 64 8.03 6.88 -0.18
N SER A 65 7.79 6.31 -1.37
CA SER A 65 6.72 6.71 -2.30
C SER A 65 6.83 8.15 -2.83
N LYS A 66 8.04 8.72 -2.79
CA LYS A 66 8.32 10.04 -3.37
C LYS A 66 8.69 9.88 -4.86
N PRO A 67 8.16 10.70 -5.76
CA PRO A 67 8.48 10.59 -7.18
C PRO A 67 9.94 10.95 -7.45
N VAL A 68 10.61 10.03 -8.11
CA VAL A 68 11.98 10.19 -8.62
C VAL A 68 11.93 10.75 -10.03
N GLN A 69 11.10 10.15 -10.89
CA GLN A 69 10.98 10.50 -12.30
C GLN A 69 9.64 10.05 -12.86
N THR A 70 9.14 10.79 -13.83
CA THR A 70 8.00 10.40 -14.66
C THR A 70 8.46 10.17 -16.09
N TYR A 71 8.06 9.06 -16.66
CA TYR A 71 8.34 8.68 -18.03
C TYR A 71 7.05 8.54 -18.83
N VAL A 72 7.19 8.58 -20.15
CA VAL A 72 6.14 8.25 -21.10
C VAL A 72 6.69 7.16 -22.01
N THR A 73 5.93 6.08 -22.23
CA THR A 73 6.34 5.00 -23.11
C THR A 73 6.41 5.46 -24.57
N ASN A 74 7.35 4.90 -25.31
CA ASN A 74 7.44 5.08 -26.75
C ASN A 74 6.33 4.28 -27.48
N ASP A 75 6.34 4.32 -28.83
CA ASP A 75 5.33 3.63 -29.68
C ASP A 75 5.27 2.11 -29.48
N ASN A 76 6.32 1.52 -28.92
CA ASN A 76 6.37 0.09 -28.59
C ASN A 76 6.01 -0.21 -27.13
N GLY A 77 5.55 0.79 -26.36
CA GLY A 77 5.22 0.63 -24.95
C GLY A 77 6.43 0.58 -24.01
N ILE A 78 7.61 1.03 -24.44
CA ILE A 78 8.88 0.84 -23.72
C ILE A 78 9.34 2.14 -23.07
N VAL A 79 9.78 2.03 -21.82
CA VAL A 79 10.60 3.01 -21.08
C VAL A 79 11.93 2.38 -20.79
N SER A 80 13.03 3.06 -21.13
CA SER A 80 14.40 2.66 -20.80
C SER A 80 15.10 3.80 -20.08
N GLN A 81 15.68 3.50 -18.91
CA GLN A 81 16.43 4.44 -18.09
C GLN A 81 17.75 3.81 -17.64
N SER A 82 18.84 4.47 -17.93
CA SER A 82 20.20 4.10 -17.46
C SER A 82 20.61 5.00 -16.29
N ASN A 83 21.67 4.59 -15.60
CA ASN A 83 22.31 5.37 -14.53
C ASN A 83 21.36 5.73 -13.37
N LEU A 84 20.40 4.86 -13.06
CA LEU A 84 19.62 4.98 -11.84
C LEU A 84 20.48 4.54 -10.63
N PRO A 85 20.42 5.26 -9.51
CA PRO A 85 21.01 4.78 -8.26
C PRO A 85 20.48 3.38 -7.93
N ILE A 86 21.31 2.56 -7.31
CA ILE A 86 20.86 1.25 -6.82
C ILE A 86 19.87 1.46 -5.66
N GLY A 87 18.81 0.67 -5.62
CA GLY A 87 17.80 0.79 -4.56
C GLY A 87 16.50 0.06 -4.89
N ASP A 88 15.60 0.16 -3.94
CA ASP A 88 14.23 -0.30 -4.08
C ASP A 88 13.37 0.87 -4.54
N TYR A 89 12.61 0.65 -5.60
CA TYR A 89 11.73 1.62 -6.23
C TYR A 89 10.32 1.05 -6.35
N GLN A 90 9.39 1.91 -6.71
CA GLN A 90 8.00 1.55 -6.93
C GLN A 90 7.50 2.19 -8.24
N LEU A 91 6.51 1.57 -8.87
CA LEU A 91 5.93 2.03 -10.12
C LEU A 91 4.44 2.25 -9.99
N LYS A 92 3.97 3.37 -10.57
CA LYS A 92 2.55 3.61 -10.87
C LYS A 92 2.43 3.88 -12.37
N ILE A 93 1.51 3.18 -13.04
CA ILE A 93 1.32 3.26 -14.48
C ILE A 93 -0.12 3.64 -14.79
N SER A 94 -0.31 4.55 -15.74
CA SER A 94 -1.62 4.94 -16.23
C SER A 94 -1.57 5.23 -17.74
N ALA A 95 -2.65 4.93 -18.44
CA ALA A 95 -2.78 5.21 -19.86
C ALA A 95 -4.25 5.48 -20.22
N GLN A 96 -4.47 6.30 -21.25
CA GLN A 96 -5.80 6.57 -21.75
C GLN A 96 -6.43 5.27 -22.31
N GLY A 97 -7.64 4.97 -21.90
CA GLY A 97 -8.38 3.76 -22.32
C GLY A 97 -8.02 2.48 -21.55
N TYR A 98 -7.12 2.55 -20.55
CA TYR A 98 -6.70 1.40 -19.77
C TYR A 98 -6.86 1.65 -18.26
N ASN A 99 -7.16 0.59 -17.52
CA ASN A 99 -7.10 0.62 -16.06
C ASN A 99 -5.66 0.88 -15.59
N SER A 100 -5.50 1.67 -14.55
CA SER A 100 -4.17 1.93 -13.96
C SER A 100 -3.57 0.68 -13.32
N SER A 101 -2.24 0.60 -13.26
CA SER A 101 -1.52 -0.45 -12.55
C SER A 101 -0.54 0.18 -11.53
N PRO A 102 -0.61 -0.21 -10.25
CA PRO A 102 -1.69 -0.99 -9.68
C PRO A 102 -3.04 -0.23 -9.71
N PRO A 103 -4.15 -0.95 -9.56
CA PRO A 103 -5.46 -0.32 -9.42
C PRO A 103 -5.52 0.53 -8.13
N PRO A 104 -6.50 1.43 -7.99
CA PRO A 104 -6.70 2.20 -6.75
C PRO A 104 -6.75 1.31 -5.51
N ARG A 105 -6.23 1.80 -4.38
CA ARG A 105 -6.16 1.11 -3.09
C ARG A 105 -5.12 -0.04 -3.03
N VAL A 106 -4.36 -0.25 -4.08
CA VAL A 106 -3.25 -1.24 -4.10
C VAL A 106 -1.92 -0.49 -4.07
N PRO A 107 -0.95 -0.91 -3.23
CA PRO A 107 0.36 -0.29 -3.17
C PRO A 107 1.07 -0.28 -4.53
N PRO A 108 1.93 0.71 -4.81
CA PRO A 108 2.70 0.76 -6.05
C PRO A 108 3.55 -0.50 -6.27
N LEU A 109 3.75 -0.88 -7.55
CA LEU A 109 4.48 -2.10 -7.91
C LEU A 109 5.96 -1.98 -7.53
N PRO A 110 6.53 -2.89 -6.75
CA PRO A 110 7.93 -2.84 -6.38
C PRO A 110 8.85 -3.20 -7.55
N VAL A 111 9.97 -2.49 -7.66
CA VAL A 111 11.05 -2.80 -8.62
C VAL A 111 12.40 -2.51 -7.98
N LYS A 112 13.38 -3.38 -8.18
CA LYS A 112 14.70 -3.26 -7.58
C LYS A 112 15.77 -2.99 -8.65
N VAL A 113 16.54 -1.92 -8.48
CA VAL A 113 17.69 -1.58 -9.32
C VAL A 113 18.98 -2.08 -8.66
N LYS A 114 19.73 -2.91 -9.37
CA LYS A 114 20.99 -3.49 -8.91
C LYS A 114 22.18 -2.93 -9.69
N GLN A 115 23.34 -2.94 -9.07
CA GLN A 115 24.56 -2.41 -9.66
C GLN A 115 24.96 -3.13 -10.95
N GLY A 116 25.12 -2.36 -12.04
CA GLY A 116 25.57 -2.85 -13.33
C GLY A 116 24.57 -3.75 -14.05
N GLU A 117 23.38 -3.97 -13.50
CA GLU A 117 22.33 -4.78 -14.11
C GLU A 117 21.26 -3.90 -14.75
N THR A 118 20.59 -4.45 -15.77
CA THR A 118 19.34 -3.91 -16.29
C THR A 118 18.18 -4.70 -15.71
N THR A 119 17.41 -4.08 -14.83
CA THR A 119 16.16 -4.65 -14.33
C THR A 119 15.08 -4.50 -15.40
N THR A 120 14.48 -5.61 -15.81
CA THR A 120 13.37 -5.64 -16.79
C THR A 120 12.07 -5.99 -16.14
N ALA A 121 10.98 -5.31 -16.55
CA ALA A 121 9.63 -5.63 -16.13
C ALA A 121 8.67 -5.48 -17.32
N THR A 122 7.74 -6.42 -17.45
CA THR A 122 6.60 -6.30 -18.37
C THR A 122 5.34 -6.18 -17.54
N ILE A 123 4.54 -5.13 -17.79
CA ILE A 123 3.35 -4.82 -17.02
C ILE A 123 2.18 -4.77 -17.99
N GLU A 124 1.18 -5.59 -17.70
CA GLU A 124 -0.04 -5.67 -18.47
C GLU A 124 -1.05 -4.64 -17.96
N LEU A 125 -1.62 -3.86 -18.87
CA LEU A 125 -2.81 -3.06 -18.60
C LEU A 125 -4.00 -3.65 -19.35
N PHE A 126 -5.16 -3.60 -18.74
CA PHE A 126 -6.40 -4.06 -19.32
C PHE A 126 -7.29 -2.87 -19.70
N PRO A 127 -7.94 -2.88 -20.88
CA PRO A 127 -8.85 -1.82 -21.27
C PRO A 127 -9.92 -1.56 -20.21
N ILE A 128 -10.33 -0.30 -20.07
CA ILE A 128 -11.52 0.05 -19.31
C ILE A 128 -12.78 -0.48 -20.01
N ASP A 129 -13.91 -0.47 -19.28
CA ASP A 129 -15.21 -0.79 -19.91
C ASP A 129 -15.48 0.19 -21.05
N THR A 130 -15.73 -0.35 -22.26
CA THR A 130 -16.02 0.43 -23.48
C THR A 130 -17.32 1.22 -23.41
N ASN A 131 -18.20 0.93 -22.46
CA ASN A 131 -19.43 1.70 -22.23
C ASN A 131 -19.19 2.98 -21.42
N LEU A 132 -18.00 3.14 -20.81
CA LEU A 132 -17.64 4.35 -20.08
C LEU A 132 -17.27 5.46 -21.06
N VAL A 133 -17.93 6.60 -20.90
CA VAL A 133 -17.61 7.84 -21.63
C VAL A 133 -16.63 8.61 -20.78
N VAL A 134 -15.38 8.69 -21.21
CA VAL A 134 -14.26 9.20 -20.41
C VAL A 134 -13.42 10.22 -21.16
N GLY A 135 -12.83 11.14 -20.41
CA GLY A 135 -11.81 12.08 -20.87
C GLY A 135 -10.57 12.04 -19.98
N ALA A 136 -9.74 13.05 -20.07
CA ALA A 136 -8.60 13.24 -19.19
C ALA A 136 -8.60 14.67 -18.60
N ILE A 137 -7.91 14.84 -17.47
CA ILE A 137 -7.64 16.15 -16.86
C ILE A 137 -6.14 16.34 -16.77
N SER A 138 -5.62 17.48 -17.22
CA SER A 138 -4.24 17.88 -17.05
C SER A 138 -4.14 19.21 -16.31
N GLY A 139 -3.05 19.43 -15.61
CA GLY A 139 -2.79 20.68 -14.89
C GLY A 139 -1.42 20.71 -14.25
N THR A 140 -1.19 21.72 -13.39
CA THR A 140 0.05 21.84 -12.62
C THR A 140 -0.25 22.06 -11.14
N VAL A 141 0.65 21.55 -10.27
CA VAL A 141 0.63 21.80 -8.83
C VAL A 141 1.75 22.79 -8.51
N ARG A 142 1.42 23.90 -7.80
CA ARG A 142 2.35 25.00 -7.52
C ARG A 142 2.28 25.49 -6.07
N SER A 143 3.39 26.02 -5.59
CA SER A 143 3.47 26.73 -4.32
C SER A 143 4.39 27.93 -4.48
N GLY A 144 3.91 29.14 -4.17
CA GLY A 144 4.70 30.37 -4.32
C GLY A 144 5.24 30.59 -5.75
N GLY A 145 4.52 30.11 -6.78
CA GLY A 145 4.95 30.18 -8.19
C GLY A 145 5.87 29.04 -8.64
N ASN A 146 6.41 28.24 -7.74
CA ASN A 146 7.27 27.11 -8.06
C ASN A 146 6.44 25.81 -8.26
N PRO A 147 6.90 24.88 -9.12
CA PRO A 147 6.27 23.58 -9.25
C PRO A 147 6.41 22.76 -7.96
N VAL A 148 5.37 21.99 -7.65
CA VAL A 148 5.36 21.03 -6.54
C VAL A 148 5.37 19.63 -7.13
N ALA A 149 6.50 18.95 -6.98
CA ALA A 149 6.65 17.56 -7.35
C ALA A 149 6.11 16.64 -6.25
N GLY A 150 5.49 15.53 -6.64
CA GLY A 150 5.11 14.49 -5.70
C GLY A 150 3.83 14.71 -4.93
N ALA A 151 3.05 15.71 -5.27
CA ALA A 151 1.73 15.86 -4.70
C ALA A 151 0.78 14.77 -5.24
N LEU A 152 0.04 14.12 -4.36
CA LEU A 152 -1.10 13.28 -4.74
C LEU A 152 -2.21 14.20 -5.26
N VAL A 153 -2.63 14.03 -6.50
CA VAL A 153 -3.74 14.73 -7.10
C VAL A 153 -4.93 13.79 -7.22
N ILE A 154 -6.06 14.23 -6.71
CA ILE A 154 -7.32 13.45 -6.68
C ILE A 154 -8.39 14.23 -7.43
N ALA A 155 -9.07 13.58 -8.36
CA ALA A 155 -10.34 14.05 -8.91
C ALA A 155 -11.47 13.16 -8.40
N MET A 156 -12.56 13.78 -7.95
CA MET A 156 -13.73 13.10 -7.41
C MET A 156 -14.99 13.56 -8.13
N GLY A 157 -15.77 12.61 -8.63
CA GLY A 157 -17.05 12.91 -9.29
C GLY A 157 -17.90 11.65 -9.45
N ALA A 158 -19.22 11.79 -9.37
CA ALA A 158 -20.18 10.69 -9.52
C ALA A 158 -19.90 9.46 -8.63
N GLY A 159 -19.29 9.66 -7.45
CA GLY A 159 -18.93 8.59 -6.51
C GLY A 159 -17.69 7.78 -6.92
N VAL A 160 -16.92 8.26 -7.91
CA VAL A 160 -15.67 7.64 -8.36
C VAL A 160 -14.51 8.60 -8.14
N SER A 161 -13.37 8.06 -7.70
CA SER A 161 -12.14 8.81 -7.47
C SER A 161 -11.05 8.37 -8.44
N TYR A 162 -10.29 9.35 -8.93
CA TYR A 162 -9.16 9.16 -9.84
C TYR A 162 -7.92 9.78 -9.22
N THR A 163 -6.78 9.12 -9.28
CA THR A 163 -5.55 9.58 -8.64
C THR A 163 -4.35 9.60 -9.58
N THR A 164 -3.46 10.54 -9.34
CA THR A 164 -2.13 10.58 -9.95
C THR A 164 -1.15 11.31 -9.02
N ILE A 165 0.13 11.29 -9.37
CA ILE A 165 1.17 12.03 -8.65
C ILE A 165 1.74 13.11 -9.59
N SER A 166 1.95 14.34 -9.10
CA SER A 166 2.57 15.39 -9.88
C SER A 166 4.04 15.09 -10.20
N ALA A 167 4.46 15.36 -11.42
CA ALA A 167 5.83 15.18 -11.90
C ALA A 167 6.81 16.22 -11.31
N ALA A 168 8.09 16.10 -11.64
CA ALA A 168 9.15 17.01 -11.16
C ALA A 168 8.90 18.48 -11.53
N ASP A 169 8.23 18.72 -12.65
CA ASP A 169 7.81 20.07 -13.13
C ASP A 169 6.43 20.50 -12.59
N GLY A 170 5.86 19.74 -11.66
CA GLY A 170 4.54 19.95 -11.09
C GLY A 170 3.38 19.51 -11.99
N SER A 171 3.62 19.07 -13.21
CA SER A 171 2.57 18.64 -14.13
C SER A 171 1.89 17.36 -13.67
N TYR A 172 0.59 17.24 -13.93
CA TYR A 172 -0.17 16.00 -13.68
C TYR A 172 -1.13 15.72 -14.84
N VAL A 173 -1.49 14.44 -14.98
CA VAL A 173 -2.57 13.96 -15.85
C VAL A 173 -3.36 12.90 -15.13
N LEU A 174 -4.68 13.04 -15.12
CA LEU A 174 -5.65 12.06 -14.68
C LEU A 174 -6.33 11.51 -15.92
N TYR A 175 -6.15 10.22 -16.22
CA TYR A 175 -6.76 9.54 -17.35
C TYR A 175 -8.09 8.88 -16.95
N ASN A 176 -8.93 8.65 -17.97
CA ASN A 176 -10.16 7.85 -17.86
C ASN A 176 -11.16 8.40 -16.85
N VAL A 177 -11.17 9.70 -16.69
CA VAL A 177 -12.15 10.39 -15.84
C VAL A 177 -13.49 10.40 -16.56
N VAL A 178 -14.55 9.91 -15.91
CA VAL A 178 -15.90 9.89 -16.49
C VAL A 178 -16.35 11.32 -16.81
N GLU A 179 -17.00 11.47 -17.96
CA GLU A 179 -17.55 12.75 -18.44
C GLU A 179 -18.48 13.37 -17.38
N GLY A 180 -18.36 14.68 -17.20
CA GLY A 180 -19.15 15.45 -16.22
C GLY A 180 -18.28 16.38 -15.37
N ASN A 181 -18.84 16.85 -14.28
CA ASN A 181 -18.13 17.71 -13.35
C ASN A 181 -17.47 16.90 -12.23
N VAL A 182 -16.21 17.19 -11.98
CA VAL A 182 -15.44 16.61 -10.88
C VAL A 182 -14.77 17.70 -10.05
N ASP A 183 -14.52 17.42 -8.79
CA ASP A 183 -13.72 18.27 -7.91
C ASP A 183 -12.29 17.74 -7.90
N VAL A 184 -11.30 18.65 -8.06
CA VAL A 184 -9.88 18.28 -8.13
C VAL A 184 -9.13 18.93 -6.99
N THR A 185 -8.37 18.14 -6.23
CA THR A 185 -7.54 18.63 -5.12
C THR A 185 -6.16 18.01 -5.14
N ALA A 186 -5.24 18.54 -4.33
CA ALA A 186 -3.90 17.97 -4.15
C ALA A 186 -3.55 17.85 -2.67
N TYR A 187 -2.76 16.84 -2.36
CA TYR A 187 -2.25 16.58 -1.01
C TYR A 187 -0.75 16.28 -1.04
N ILE A 188 -0.03 16.93 -0.16
CA ILE A 188 1.38 16.65 0.15
C ILE A 188 1.68 17.22 1.54
N LYS A 189 2.60 16.61 2.24
CA LYS A 189 3.07 17.13 3.54
C LYS A 189 3.43 18.60 3.48
N GLY A 190 2.93 19.37 4.44
CA GLY A 190 3.34 20.75 4.69
C GLY A 190 2.67 21.80 3.81
N LEU A 191 1.77 21.43 2.89
CA LEU A 191 1.05 22.38 2.02
C LEU A 191 -0.44 22.10 2.04
N ASN A 192 -1.23 23.18 2.07
CA ASN A 192 -2.68 23.15 1.89
C ASN A 192 -3.05 23.62 0.48
N PHE A 193 -3.94 22.88 -0.18
CA PHE A 193 -4.48 23.22 -1.49
C PHE A 193 -6.00 23.38 -1.40
N PRO A 194 -6.57 24.43 -2.00
CA PRO A 194 -8.01 24.51 -2.17
C PRO A 194 -8.46 23.52 -3.24
N THR A 195 -9.66 23.00 -3.09
CA THR A 195 -10.30 22.18 -4.10
C THR A 195 -10.76 23.03 -5.28
N LEU A 196 -10.40 22.65 -6.49
CA LEU A 196 -10.99 23.19 -7.71
C LEU A 196 -12.31 22.47 -7.95
N SER A 197 -13.41 23.17 -7.72
CA SER A 197 -14.74 22.58 -7.86
C SER A 197 -15.26 22.66 -9.29
N ALA A 198 -16.06 21.67 -9.68
CA ALA A 198 -16.79 21.60 -10.95
C ALA A 198 -15.89 21.70 -12.21
N VAL A 199 -14.72 21.07 -12.18
CA VAL A 199 -13.91 20.91 -13.40
C VAL A 199 -14.67 20.03 -14.38
N THR A 200 -15.04 20.57 -15.54
CA THR A 200 -15.83 19.85 -16.55
C THR A 200 -14.94 18.94 -17.38
N VAL A 201 -15.25 17.66 -17.38
CA VAL A 201 -14.60 16.64 -18.22
C VAL A 201 -15.46 16.37 -19.44
N THR A 202 -14.86 16.46 -20.63
CA THR A 202 -15.51 16.13 -21.89
C THR A 202 -14.90 14.85 -22.47
N ALA A 203 -15.76 13.98 -23.00
CA ALA A 203 -15.35 12.73 -23.61
C ALA A 203 -14.25 12.90 -24.67
N ASP A 204 -13.34 11.92 -24.73
CA ASP A 204 -12.27 11.83 -25.73
C ASP A 204 -11.36 13.06 -25.82
N THR A 205 -11.40 13.95 -24.81
CA THR A 205 -10.57 15.14 -24.74
C THR A 205 -9.75 15.20 -23.46
N THR A 206 -8.70 16.04 -23.48
CA THR A 206 -7.99 16.41 -22.27
C THR A 206 -8.42 17.81 -21.84
N THR A 207 -9.13 17.90 -20.73
CA THR A 207 -9.47 19.17 -20.11
C THR A 207 -8.23 19.71 -19.38
N THR A 208 -7.81 20.93 -19.71
CA THR A 208 -6.78 21.63 -18.92
C THR A 208 -7.44 22.32 -17.74
N ALA A 209 -7.18 21.82 -16.53
CA ALA A 209 -7.65 22.45 -15.30
C ALA A 209 -6.81 23.68 -14.95
N GLN A 210 -7.34 24.54 -14.09
CA GLN A 210 -6.55 25.59 -13.46
C GLN A 210 -5.43 24.97 -12.60
N ASP A 211 -4.35 25.73 -12.38
CA ASP A 211 -3.28 25.30 -11.49
C ASP A 211 -3.82 25.06 -10.06
N LEU A 212 -3.43 23.95 -9.47
CA LEU A 212 -3.62 23.68 -8.05
C LEU A 212 -2.55 24.45 -7.27
N VAL A 213 -2.91 25.63 -6.77
CA VAL A 213 -1.98 26.53 -6.09
C VAL A 213 -2.14 26.41 -4.58
N ALA A 214 -1.05 26.13 -3.88
CA ALA A 214 -1.06 26.03 -2.42
C ALA A 214 -1.53 27.36 -1.80
N SER A 215 -2.51 27.28 -0.91
CA SER A 215 -3.06 28.42 -0.17
C SER A 215 -2.23 28.80 1.06
N GLY A 216 -1.35 27.93 1.51
CA GLY A 216 -0.52 28.16 2.69
C GLY A 216 0.18 26.91 3.19
N VAL A 217 0.84 27.04 4.32
CA VAL A 217 1.54 25.96 5.01
C VAL A 217 0.53 25.09 5.78
N ALA A 218 0.63 23.79 5.62
CA ALA A 218 -0.08 22.83 6.46
C ALA A 218 0.71 22.60 7.76
N ASN A 219 0.06 22.78 8.89
CA ASN A 219 0.67 22.70 10.22
C ASN A 219 -0.07 21.76 11.19
N GLY A 220 -1.02 20.99 10.70
CA GLY A 220 -1.69 19.96 11.50
C GLY A 220 -0.67 19.00 12.12
N THR A 221 -0.93 18.55 13.35
CA THR A 221 -0.06 17.58 14.04
C THR A 221 -0.91 16.57 14.77
N ILE A 222 -0.58 15.28 14.59
CA ILE A 222 -1.16 14.17 15.33
C ILE A 222 -0.06 13.37 16.00
N SER A 223 -0.36 12.80 17.16
CA SER A 223 0.56 11.92 17.89
C SER A 223 -0.16 10.68 18.41
N GLY A 224 0.60 9.69 18.83
CA GLY A 224 0.04 8.47 19.38
C GLY A 224 1.09 7.49 19.87
N ASN A 225 0.61 6.33 20.27
CA ASN A 225 1.43 5.26 20.81
C ASN A 225 0.98 3.92 20.22
N ILE A 226 1.95 3.04 19.97
CA ILE A 226 1.70 1.65 19.59
C ILE A 226 1.72 0.79 20.85
N GLN A 227 0.62 0.08 21.12
CA GLN A 227 0.43 -0.76 22.29
C GLN A 227 0.47 -2.24 21.90
N PHE A 228 1.42 -2.98 22.42
CA PHE A 228 1.45 -4.42 22.28
C PHE A 228 0.52 -5.08 23.29
N VAL A 229 -0.56 -5.73 22.82
CA VAL A 229 -1.59 -6.30 23.71
C VAL A 229 -1.29 -7.73 24.16
N ALA A 230 -0.39 -8.44 23.46
CA ALA A 230 -0.01 -9.82 23.77
C ALA A 230 1.46 -9.96 24.21
N GLY A 231 2.08 -8.87 24.64
CA GLY A 231 3.53 -8.82 24.90
C GLY A 231 4.29 -8.62 23.59
N GLY A 232 5.46 -8.09 23.68
CA GLY A 232 6.31 -7.78 22.53
C GLY A 232 7.26 -6.64 22.88
N THR A 233 8.29 -6.49 22.07
CA THR A 233 9.22 -5.37 22.18
C THR A 233 8.89 -4.32 21.13
N ALA A 234 9.08 -3.06 21.49
CA ALA A 234 9.01 -1.95 20.56
C ALA A 234 9.84 -2.24 19.31
N GLN A 235 9.19 -2.18 18.17
CA GLN A 235 9.84 -2.18 16.87
C GLN A 235 9.47 -0.87 16.18
N ALA A 236 10.33 -0.39 15.30
CA ALA A 236 10.01 0.78 14.49
C ALA A 236 8.79 0.45 13.62
N THR A 237 7.61 0.85 14.08
CA THR A 237 6.35 0.66 13.36
C THR A 237 6.14 1.83 12.41
N ASP A 238 5.81 1.53 11.17
CA ASP A 238 5.47 2.51 10.14
C ASP A 238 4.04 3.03 10.38
N VAL A 239 3.91 4.33 10.60
CA VAL A 239 2.61 5.02 10.73
C VAL A 239 2.44 5.97 9.56
N THR A 240 1.34 5.83 8.84
CA THR A 240 1.10 6.51 7.57
C THR A 240 -0.27 7.17 7.56
N LEU A 241 -0.35 8.37 6.98
CA LEU A 241 -1.62 9.04 6.69
C LEU A 241 -2.05 8.71 5.27
N ILE A 242 -3.30 8.27 5.11
CA ILE A 242 -3.90 7.95 3.81
C ILE A 242 -5.14 8.79 3.58
N ASP A 243 -5.42 9.11 2.32
CA ASP A 243 -6.70 9.69 1.94
C ASP A 243 -7.84 8.69 2.17
N ARG A 244 -8.92 9.16 2.76
CA ARG A 244 -10.03 8.30 3.18
C ARG A 244 -10.73 7.62 2.00
N GLU A 245 -10.96 8.33 0.92
CA GLU A 245 -11.75 7.86 -0.21
C GLU A 245 -10.93 6.98 -1.15
N THR A 246 -9.71 7.41 -1.44
CA THR A 246 -8.85 6.72 -2.41
C THR A 246 -7.97 5.66 -1.78
N ARG A 247 -7.77 5.69 -0.46
CA ARG A 247 -6.82 4.85 0.29
C ARG A 247 -5.36 5.05 -0.13
N GLU A 248 -5.08 6.12 -0.86
CA GLU A 248 -3.74 6.48 -1.29
C GLU A 248 -2.97 7.16 -0.16
N VAL A 249 -1.68 6.83 -0.05
CA VAL A 249 -0.78 7.46 0.93
C VAL A 249 -0.60 8.93 0.59
N ILE A 250 -0.77 9.80 1.59
CA ILE A 250 -0.44 11.23 1.45
C ILE A 250 1.08 11.37 1.41
N PRO A 251 1.66 11.88 0.30
CA PRO A 251 3.10 11.93 0.12
C PRO A 251 3.81 12.72 1.23
N GLY A 252 4.87 12.11 1.78
CA GLY A 252 5.62 12.64 2.90
C GLY A 252 4.98 12.46 4.27
N MET A 253 3.80 11.83 4.36
CA MET A 253 3.07 11.60 5.60
C MET A 253 3.26 10.17 6.09
N ARG A 254 4.52 9.79 6.30
CA ARG A 254 4.96 8.53 6.91
C ARG A 254 5.97 8.84 8.00
N VAL A 255 5.81 8.23 9.16
CA VAL A 255 6.73 8.32 10.29
C VAL A 255 6.91 6.95 10.92
N TYR A 256 8.03 6.77 11.64
CA TYR A 256 8.27 5.55 12.42
C TYR A 256 8.17 5.87 13.90
N THR A 257 7.74 4.88 14.68
CA THR A 257 7.72 5.01 16.13
C THR A 257 9.13 5.08 16.71
N ASP A 258 9.27 5.80 17.81
CA ASP A 258 10.49 5.86 18.61
C ASP A 258 10.69 4.60 19.51
N ALA A 259 11.76 4.58 20.29
CA ALA A 259 12.09 3.48 21.21
C ALA A 259 11.04 3.27 22.32
N ASN A 260 10.13 4.22 22.53
CA ASN A 260 9.04 4.16 23.49
C ASN A 260 7.70 3.87 22.82
N ASN A 261 7.70 3.46 21.55
CA ASN A 261 6.54 3.23 20.70
C ASN A 261 5.68 4.47 20.44
N ASN A 262 6.20 5.67 20.64
CA ASN A 262 5.47 6.90 20.33
C ASN A 262 5.76 7.34 18.89
N TYR A 263 4.80 7.99 18.28
CA TYR A 263 4.98 8.69 17.01
C TYR A 263 4.41 10.10 17.09
N THR A 264 4.93 10.98 16.27
CA THR A 264 4.40 12.32 16.02
C THR A 264 4.52 12.60 14.53
N MET A 265 3.40 12.94 13.92
CA MET A 265 3.31 13.30 12.52
C MET A 265 2.86 14.76 12.43
N SER A 266 3.63 15.61 11.74
CA SER A 266 3.36 17.04 11.59
C SER A 266 3.33 17.45 10.13
N GLY A 267 2.67 18.56 9.84
CA GLY A 267 2.49 19.07 8.49
C GLY A 267 1.30 18.43 7.78
N LEU A 268 0.29 17.95 8.55
CA LEU A 268 -0.94 17.40 7.98
C LEU A 268 -1.68 18.50 7.20
N PRO A 269 -2.01 18.26 5.93
CA PRO A 269 -2.86 19.16 5.15
C PRO A 269 -4.31 19.12 5.65
N ASN A 270 -5.10 20.12 5.30
CA ASN A 270 -6.55 20.09 5.53
C ASN A 270 -7.22 18.99 4.71
N GLY A 271 -8.18 18.28 5.29
CA GLY A 271 -8.93 17.19 4.65
C GLY A 271 -9.36 16.11 5.61
N ASP A 272 -9.97 15.06 5.06
CA ASP A 272 -10.43 13.87 5.78
C ASP A 272 -9.54 12.68 5.42
N PHE A 273 -8.92 12.11 6.44
CA PHE A 273 -7.90 11.09 6.29
C PHE A 273 -8.18 9.90 7.19
N GLU A 274 -7.43 8.84 6.94
CA GLU A 274 -7.24 7.77 7.91
C GLU A 274 -5.75 7.67 8.27
N ILE A 275 -5.48 7.37 9.53
CA ILE A 275 -4.14 7.08 9.98
C ILE A 275 -4.02 5.58 10.24
N ILE A 276 -3.02 4.96 9.66
CA ILE A 276 -2.80 3.52 9.74
C ILE A 276 -1.40 3.20 10.24
N ALA A 277 -1.27 2.12 10.99
CA ALA A 277 0.02 1.52 11.31
C ALA A 277 0.22 0.30 10.41
N SER A 278 1.37 0.21 9.75
CA SER A 278 1.69 -0.89 8.84
C SER A 278 2.69 -1.83 9.47
N MET A 279 2.35 -3.11 9.46
CA MET A 279 3.21 -4.22 9.84
C MET A 279 3.23 -5.19 8.67
N LEU A 280 4.39 -5.35 8.05
CA LEU A 280 4.53 -6.20 6.88
C LEU A 280 5.64 -7.21 7.14
N ASN A 281 5.29 -8.51 7.17
CA ASN A 281 6.21 -9.63 7.34
C ASN A 281 7.10 -9.52 8.59
N ASP A 282 6.58 -8.99 9.66
CA ASP A 282 7.29 -8.82 10.95
C ASP A 282 6.71 -9.68 12.08
N GLY A 283 5.71 -10.51 11.77
CA GLY A 283 5.02 -11.38 12.71
C GLY A 283 3.99 -10.65 13.60
N ASN A 284 3.64 -9.40 13.25
CA ASN A 284 2.67 -8.60 13.98
C ASN A 284 1.51 -8.16 13.07
N VAL A 285 0.36 -7.94 13.67
CA VAL A 285 -0.83 -7.41 13.01
C VAL A 285 -1.50 -6.38 13.90
N ILE A 286 -2.27 -5.47 13.31
CA ILE A 286 -3.22 -4.66 14.08
C ILE A 286 -4.14 -5.61 14.84
N ASP A 287 -4.35 -5.36 16.13
CA ASP A 287 -5.29 -6.14 16.93
C ASP A 287 -6.66 -6.09 16.24
N PRO A 288 -7.22 -7.24 15.84
CA PRO A 288 -8.48 -7.25 15.08
C PRO A 288 -9.67 -6.62 15.82
N ASP A 289 -9.60 -6.44 17.14
CA ASP A 289 -10.62 -5.72 17.90
C ASP A 289 -10.39 -4.20 17.98
N GLU A 290 -9.37 -3.70 17.31
CA GLU A 290 -8.96 -2.29 17.32
C GLU A 290 -10.13 -1.36 16.97
N ALA A 291 -10.86 -1.64 15.89
CA ALA A 291 -11.99 -0.84 15.45
C ALA A 291 -13.12 -0.79 16.47
N VAL A 292 -13.30 -1.87 17.24
CA VAL A 292 -14.34 -1.95 18.32
C VAL A 292 -13.91 -1.16 19.54
N THR A 293 -12.62 -1.18 19.91
CA THR A 293 -12.11 -0.63 21.17
C THR A 293 -11.54 0.78 21.05
N GLN A 294 -11.03 1.17 19.89
CA GLN A 294 -10.41 2.48 19.63
C GLN A 294 -11.21 3.36 18.67
N GLY A 295 -12.27 2.80 18.04
CA GLY A 295 -13.09 3.49 17.05
C GLY A 295 -12.45 3.59 15.67
N ASP A 296 -13.10 4.36 14.81
CA ASP A 296 -12.66 4.56 13.42
C ASP A 296 -11.30 5.29 13.36
N PRO A 297 -10.36 4.87 12.51
CA PRO A 297 -9.05 5.54 12.32
C PRO A 297 -9.13 6.91 11.63
N LEU A 298 -10.31 7.50 11.53
CA LEU A 298 -10.55 8.78 10.89
C LEU A 298 -9.85 9.94 11.60
N VAL A 299 -9.34 10.85 10.78
CA VAL A 299 -8.69 12.09 11.21
C VAL A 299 -9.15 13.20 10.27
N THR A 300 -9.81 14.21 10.82
CA THR A 300 -10.18 15.43 10.08
C THR A 300 -9.24 16.55 10.43
N VAL A 301 -8.75 17.26 9.43
CA VAL A 301 -7.90 18.44 9.61
C VAL A 301 -8.61 19.66 9.00
N THR A 302 -8.91 20.66 9.84
CA THR A 302 -9.53 21.91 9.44
C THR A 302 -8.72 23.07 9.97
N ASP A 303 -8.20 23.92 9.07
CA ASP A 303 -7.40 25.09 9.41
C ASP A 303 -6.23 24.79 10.37
N GLY A 304 -5.61 23.60 10.17
CA GLY A 304 -4.51 23.11 10.98
C GLY A 304 -4.92 22.49 12.32
N VAL A 305 -6.19 22.49 12.66
CA VAL A 305 -6.73 21.76 13.83
C VAL A 305 -7.00 20.33 13.42
N VAL A 306 -6.43 19.38 14.17
CA VAL A 306 -6.54 17.94 13.92
C VAL A 306 -7.50 17.32 14.93
N ASP A 307 -8.52 16.62 14.45
CA ASP A 307 -9.51 15.92 15.27
C ASP A 307 -9.68 14.46 14.82
N PRO A 308 -9.39 13.47 15.67
CA PRO A 308 -8.73 13.59 16.96
C PRO A 308 -7.24 13.96 16.81
N SER A 309 -6.69 14.74 17.73
CA SER A 309 -5.26 15.12 17.75
C SER A 309 -4.34 14.01 18.24
N THR A 310 -4.91 12.92 18.72
CA THR A 310 -4.17 11.72 19.18
C THR A 310 -4.83 10.46 18.68
N ARG A 311 -4.00 9.53 18.18
CA ARG A 311 -4.45 8.19 17.80
C ARG A 311 -3.42 7.15 18.23
N SER A 312 -3.81 6.20 19.05
CA SER A 312 -3.00 5.05 19.42
C SER A 312 -3.50 3.80 18.69
N PHE A 313 -2.60 2.84 18.51
CA PHE A 313 -2.91 1.56 17.88
C PHE A 313 -2.59 0.42 18.83
N LYS A 314 -3.41 -0.63 18.80
CA LYS A 314 -3.11 -1.90 19.43
C LYS A 314 -2.58 -2.86 18.38
N ILE A 315 -1.50 -3.54 18.70
CA ILE A 315 -0.94 -4.61 17.86
C ILE A 315 -0.78 -5.89 18.67
N THR A 316 -0.84 -6.99 17.96
CA THR A 316 -0.68 -8.34 18.52
C THR A 316 0.17 -9.18 17.57
N GLY A 317 0.70 -10.31 18.05
CA GLY A 317 1.38 -11.27 17.17
C GLY A 317 0.40 -11.90 16.18
N ALA A 318 0.83 -12.02 14.93
CA ALA A 318 0.05 -12.65 13.86
C ALA A 318 -0.15 -14.14 14.08
N VAL A 319 -1.17 -14.71 13.45
CA VAL A 319 -1.30 -16.16 13.32
C VAL A 319 -0.25 -16.68 12.36
N VAL A 320 0.64 -17.56 12.83
CA VAL A 320 1.77 -18.11 12.08
C VAL A 320 1.37 -19.40 11.39
N MET A 321 1.41 -19.41 10.07
CA MET A 321 1.04 -20.55 9.24
C MET A 321 2.24 -21.44 8.91
N ASP A 322 1.99 -22.77 8.90
CA ASP A 322 2.94 -23.79 8.43
C ASP A 322 2.61 -24.22 6.99
N THR A 323 1.30 -24.29 6.66
CA THR A 323 0.81 -24.60 5.30
C THR A 323 -0.42 -23.77 4.97
N PRO A 324 -0.36 -22.90 3.93
CA PRO A 324 0.83 -22.55 3.16
C PRO A 324 1.83 -21.78 4.02
N SER A 325 3.10 -22.11 3.90
CA SER A 325 4.16 -21.38 4.60
C SER A 325 4.34 -19.99 3.99
N THR A 326 4.79 -19.03 4.79
CA THR A 326 5.25 -17.74 4.27
C THR A 326 6.33 -17.96 3.21
N PRO A 327 6.24 -17.32 2.04
CA PRO A 327 7.17 -17.57 0.95
C PRO A 327 8.61 -17.21 1.34
N ALA A 328 9.49 -18.20 1.44
CA ALA A 328 10.92 -17.96 1.45
C ALA A 328 11.36 -17.58 0.03
N ASN A 329 12.07 -16.47 -0.12
CA ASN A 329 12.61 -15.99 -1.40
C ASN A 329 11.54 -15.59 -2.44
N ASN A 330 10.38 -15.12 -2.02
CA ASN A 330 9.27 -14.69 -2.89
C ASN A 330 8.73 -15.80 -3.83
N VAL A 331 8.90 -17.07 -3.48
CA VAL A 331 8.31 -18.19 -4.20
C VAL A 331 6.98 -18.57 -3.54
N VAL A 332 5.89 -18.34 -4.25
CA VAL A 332 4.55 -18.71 -3.78
C VAL A 332 4.46 -20.26 -3.71
N PRO A 333 4.07 -20.86 -2.57
CA PRO A 333 3.95 -22.30 -2.43
C PRO A 333 2.84 -22.86 -3.33
N GLU A 334 3.08 -24.05 -3.89
CA GLU A 334 2.10 -24.75 -4.71
C GLU A 334 1.42 -25.83 -3.89
N LEU A 335 0.08 -25.81 -3.84
CA LEU A 335 -0.75 -26.78 -3.15
C LEU A 335 -1.66 -27.56 -4.12
N THR A 336 -2.27 -28.63 -3.65
CA THR A 336 -3.28 -29.39 -4.40
C THR A 336 -4.62 -28.66 -4.46
N ALA A 337 -5.54 -29.11 -5.32
CA ALA A 337 -6.88 -28.52 -5.42
C ALA A 337 -7.74 -28.71 -4.13
N THR A 338 -7.34 -29.60 -3.23
CA THR A 338 -7.98 -29.84 -1.93
C THR A 338 -6.88 -29.93 -0.86
N PRO A 339 -6.26 -28.80 -0.47
CA PRO A 339 -5.14 -28.81 0.46
C PRO A 339 -5.57 -29.12 1.89
N THR A 340 -4.60 -29.47 2.74
CA THR A 340 -4.75 -29.42 4.18
C THR A 340 -3.94 -28.25 4.70
N PHE A 341 -4.55 -27.39 5.49
CA PHE A 341 -3.93 -26.22 6.08
C PHE A 341 -3.47 -26.52 7.49
N THR A 342 -2.32 -25.93 7.86
CA THR A 342 -1.76 -26.09 9.20
C THR A 342 -1.16 -24.76 9.71
N TRP A 343 -1.28 -24.53 11.00
CA TRP A 343 -0.64 -23.44 11.73
C TRP A 343 -0.34 -23.88 13.15
N HIS A 344 0.50 -23.18 13.86
CA HIS A 344 0.88 -23.56 15.21
C HIS A 344 0.45 -22.53 16.26
N SER A 345 0.46 -22.94 17.54
CA SER A 345 0.08 -22.09 18.65
C SER A 345 1.20 -21.12 18.99
N GLU A 346 0.84 -19.85 19.15
CA GLU A 346 1.73 -18.78 19.62
C GLU A 346 1.18 -18.12 20.88
N SER A 347 2.06 -17.45 21.63
CA SER A 347 1.69 -16.79 22.89
C SER A 347 0.62 -15.72 22.69
N SER A 348 0.64 -15.00 21.55
CA SER A 348 -0.30 -13.94 21.18
C SER A 348 -1.75 -14.40 21.09
N TYR A 349 -1.98 -15.64 20.74
CA TYR A 349 -3.33 -16.23 20.66
C TYR A 349 -3.49 -17.56 21.40
N SER A 350 -2.63 -17.81 22.39
CA SER A 350 -2.73 -19.01 23.24
C SER A 350 -4.05 -19.10 24.02
N SER A 351 -4.76 -17.98 24.19
CA SER A 351 -6.07 -17.92 24.84
C SER A 351 -7.24 -18.03 23.86
N ALA A 352 -6.99 -18.36 22.58
CA ALA A 352 -8.05 -18.56 21.60
C ALA A 352 -8.97 -19.71 22.03
N SER A 353 -10.28 -19.49 21.95
CA SER A 353 -11.32 -20.53 22.12
C SER A 353 -11.73 -21.15 20.78
N GLY A 354 -11.37 -20.53 19.65
CA GLY A 354 -11.65 -21.03 18.32
C GLY A 354 -10.93 -20.24 17.23
N PHE A 355 -11.13 -20.68 15.98
CA PHE A 355 -10.59 -20.04 14.79
C PHE A 355 -11.67 -19.95 13.72
N ALA A 356 -11.77 -18.78 13.06
CA ALA A 356 -12.44 -18.66 11.79
C ALA A 356 -11.41 -18.75 10.66
N ILE A 357 -11.79 -19.38 9.55
CA ILE A 357 -10.90 -19.67 8.44
C ILE A 357 -11.58 -19.27 7.15
N GLU A 358 -10.85 -18.61 6.28
CA GLU A 358 -11.35 -18.12 5.00
C GLU A 358 -10.34 -18.41 3.91
N VAL A 359 -10.81 -18.93 2.77
CA VAL A 359 -10.02 -19.01 1.54
C VAL A 359 -10.65 -18.07 0.53
N ILE A 360 -9.88 -17.09 0.06
CA ILE A 360 -10.30 -16.08 -0.92
C ILE A 360 -9.59 -16.32 -2.25
N ASN A 361 -10.26 -15.97 -3.35
CA ASN A 361 -9.72 -16.00 -4.70
C ASN A 361 -8.97 -14.70 -5.06
N GLU A 362 -8.45 -14.61 -6.27
CA GLU A 362 -7.73 -13.45 -6.81
C GLU A 362 -8.58 -12.17 -6.88
N SER A 363 -9.92 -12.30 -6.86
CA SER A 363 -10.86 -11.18 -6.85
C SER A 363 -11.24 -10.73 -5.43
N GLY A 364 -10.74 -11.43 -4.40
CA GLY A 364 -11.09 -11.16 -3.00
C GLY A 364 -12.38 -11.82 -2.53
N ASP A 365 -13.01 -12.70 -3.36
CA ASP A 365 -14.24 -13.41 -2.99
C ASP A 365 -13.91 -14.62 -2.14
N ALA A 366 -14.65 -14.82 -1.05
CA ALA A 366 -14.55 -16.03 -0.25
C ALA A 366 -15.08 -17.25 -1.04
N VAL A 367 -14.18 -18.22 -1.28
CA VAL A 367 -14.55 -19.49 -1.93
C VAL A 367 -14.83 -20.59 -0.92
N TRP A 368 -14.40 -20.42 0.32
CA TRP A 368 -14.65 -21.32 1.43
C TRP A 368 -14.46 -20.64 2.78
N GLY A 369 -15.32 -21.00 3.75
CA GLY A 369 -15.28 -20.43 5.10
C GLY A 369 -15.73 -18.98 5.13
N GLY A 370 -15.06 -18.19 5.94
CA GLY A 370 -15.32 -16.77 6.13
C GLY A 370 -16.37 -16.46 7.18
N PHE A 371 -16.62 -15.17 7.32
CA PHE A 371 -17.63 -14.66 8.23
C PHE A 371 -18.97 -14.58 7.50
N GLY A 372 -19.75 -15.66 7.51
CA GLY A 372 -21.08 -15.71 6.92
C GLY A 372 -22.08 -14.80 7.65
N GLY A 373 -22.01 -13.53 7.44
CA GLY A 373 -22.65 -12.49 8.22
C GLY A 373 -21.79 -12.14 9.45
N LEU A 374 -22.40 -11.99 10.64
CA LEU A 374 -21.68 -11.72 11.89
C LEU A 374 -21.27 -12.99 12.66
N ASP A 375 -21.39 -14.17 12.06
CA ASP A 375 -21.03 -15.44 12.67
C ASP A 375 -19.81 -16.08 11.99
N PRO A 376 -18.61 -15.88 12.52
CA PRO A 376 -17.36 -16.39 11.91
C PRO A 376 -17.20 -17.89 12.00
N VAL A 377 -17.97 -18.58 12.83
CA VAL A 377 -17.89 -20.02 13.02
C VAL A 377 -18.75 -20.78 11.99
N LYS A 378 -19.69 -20.07 11.35
CA LYS A 378 -20.65 -20.68 10.43
C LYS A 378 -19.95 -21.19 9.17
N GLY A 379 -20.01 -22.50 8.98
CA GLY A 379 -19.44 -23.18 7.82
C GLY A 379 -17.96 -23.55 7.96
N VAL A 380 -17.33 -23.31 9.10
CA VAL A 380 -15.94 -23.73 9.36
C VAL A 380 -15.94 -25.12 10.00
N PRO A 381 -15.24 -26.12 9.43
CA PRO A 381 -15.11 -27.44 10.02
C PRO A 381 -14.30 -27.40 11.32
N THR A 382 -14.47 -28.44 12.16
CA THR A 382 -13.72 -28.58 13.41
C THR A 382 -12.20 -28.65 13.14
N VAL A 383 -11.45 -27.80 13.81
CA VAL A 383 -9.98 -27.78 13.76
C VAL A 383 -9.45 -28.90 14.65
N THR A 384 -8.51 -29.70 14.14
CA THR A 384 -7.80 -30.71 14.91
C THR A 384 -6.50 -30.14 15.47
N VAL A 385 -6.23 -30.39 16.77
CA VAL A 385 -5.00 -29.95 17.44
C VAL A 385 -4.17 -31.16 17.85
N SER A 386 -2.90 -31.16 17.47
CA SER A 386 -1.95 -32.22 17.88
C SER A 386 -0.57 -31.60 18.09
N GLY A 387 -0.01 -31.73 19.29
CA GLY A 387 1.35 -31.24 19.59
C GLY A 387 1.55 -29.76 19.39
N GLY A 388 0.50 -28.94 19.60
CA GLY A 388 0.56 -27.48 19.37
C GLY A 388 0.32 -27.05 17.91
N THR A 389 0.10 -28.00 16.98
CA THR A 389 -0.24 -27.72 15.60
C THR A 389 -1.74 -27.87 15.38
N TYR A 390 -2.33 -26.87 14.78
CA TYR A 390 -3.71 -26.87 14.32
C TYR A 390 -3.78 -27.34 12.86
N THR A 391 -4.76 -28.14 12.53
CA THR A 391 -4.92 -28.74 11.20
C THR A 391 -6.36 -28.67 10.74
N ILE A 392 -6.59 -28.30 9.48
CA ILE A 392 -7.90 -28.33 8.85
C ILE A 392 -7.79 -28.76 7.38
N PRO A 393 -8.45 -29.84 6.96
CA PRO A 393 -8.57 -30.14 5.54
C PRO A 393 -9.53 -29.15 4.86
N TYR A 394 -9.16 -28.70 3.68
CA TYR A 394 -10.06 -27.88 2.84
C TYR A 394 -11.30 -28.71 2.44
N ALA A 395 -12.47 -28.19 2.72
CA ALA A 395 -13.75 -28.85 2.45
C ALA A 395 -14.67 -28.04 1.52
N GLY A 396 -14.13 -27.01 0.87
CA GLY A 396 -14.85 -26.23 -0.14
C GLY A 396 -14.89 -26.89 -1.53
N PRO A 397 -15.44 -26.20 -2.54
CA PRO A 397 -15.35 -26.62 -3.92
C PRO A 397 -13.89 -26.76 -4.36
N ALA A 398 -13.56 -27.78 -5.20
CA ALA A 398 -12.18 -27.98 -5.66
C ALA A 398 -11.62 -26.70 -6.28
N LEU A 399 -10.46 -26.28 -5.79
CA LEU A 399 -9.77 -25.08 -6.26
C LEU A 399 -9.23 -25.32 -7.68
N GLN A 400 -9.21 -24.28 -8.51
CA GLN A 400 -8.85 -24.39 -9.92
C GLN A 400 -7.33 -24.42 -10.10
N PRO A 401 -6.76 -25.39 -10.86
CA PRO A 401 -5.34 -25.43 -11.18
C PRO A 401 -4.85 -24.14 -11.86
N GLY A 402 -3.63 -23.73 -11.53
CA GLY A 402 -3.00 -22.54 -12.07
C GLY A 402 -3.41 -21.22 -11.42
N ARG A 403 -4.47 -21.20 -10.61
CA ARG A 403 -4.99 -20.00 -9.95
C ARG A 403 -4.35 -19.79 -8.58
N TYR A 404 -4.35 -18.53 -8.13
CA TYR A 404 -3.87 -18.11 -6.82
C TYR A 404 -5.03 -17.96 -5.84
N TYR A 405 -4.77 -18.28 -4.60
CA TYR A 405 -5.70 -18.16 -3.49
C TYR A 405 -4.95 -17.66 -2.26
N GLN A 406 -5.68 -17.12 -1.30
CA GLN A 406 -5.13 -16.76 0.00
C GLN A 406 -5.95 -17.41 1.12
N LEU A 407 -5.26 -18.04 2.05
CA LEU A 407 -5.81 -18.49 3.32
C LEU A 407 -5.73 -17.37 4.35
N ARG A 408 -6.84 -17.08 5.02
CA ARG A 408 -6.90 -16.18 6.18
C ARG A 408 -7.37 -16.95 7.38
N ILE A 409 -6.71 -16.77 8.53
CA ILE A 409 -7.06 -17.41 9.81
C ILE A 409 -7.22 -16.31 10.83
N TYR A 410 -8.34 -16.31 11.54
CA TYR A 410 -8.69 -15.38 12.60
C TYR A 410 -8.81 -16.14 13.91
N ALA A 411 -7.96 -15.84 14.90
CA ALA A 411 -8.05 -16.40 16.24
C ALA A 411 -9.11 -15.66 17.04
N MET A 412 -10.01 -16.41 17.66
CA MET A 412 -11.16 -15.90 18.41
C MET A 412 -11.06 -16.30 19.87
N LYS A 413 -11.60 -15.44 20.72
CA LYS A 413 -11.77 -15.70 22.14
C LYS A 413 -13.20 -15.38 22.56
N ASP A 414 -13.80 -16.29 23.34
CA ASP A 414 -15.13 -16.02 23.94
C ASP A 414 -15.10 -14.76 24.79
N ASP A 415 -16.08 -13.92 24.63
CA ASP A 415 -16.27 -12.70 25.37
C ASP A 415 -17.74 -12.50 25.76
N ASN A 416 -17.96 -12.19 27.04
CA ASN A 416 -19.31 -12.02 27.58
C ASN A 416 -19.83 -10.57 27.42
N ASN A 417 -19.05 -9.67 26.83
CA ASN A 417 -19.48 -8.30 26.57
C ASN A 417 -20.31 -8.23 25.28
N LEU A 418 -21.55 -8.65 25.34
CA LEU A 418 -22.45 -8.68 24.19
C LEU A 418 -22.82 -7.29 23.61
N ILE A 419 -22.42 -6.21 24.25
CA ILE A 419 -22.57 -4.85 23.70
C ILE A 419 -21.48 -4.60 22.64
N LEU A 420 -20.22 -4.93 22.97
CA LEU A 420 -19.10 -4.78 22.05
C LEU A 420 -18.96 -5.96 21.09
N TYR A 421 -19.29 -7.16 21.55
CA TYR A 421 -19.16 -8.42 20.81
C TYR A 421 -20.51 -9.18 20.78
N PRO A 422 -21.47 -8.76 19.93
CA PRO A 422 -22.82 -9.32 19.91
C PRO A 422 -22.88 -10.83 19.71
N ASN A 423 -21.87 -11.41 19.07
CA ASN A 423 -21.79 -12.85 18.80
C ASN A 423 -21.10 -13.65 19.93
N GLY A 424 -20.73 -12.98 21.03
CA GLY A 424 -20.15 -13.64 22.20
C GLY A 424 -18.67 -14.00 22.07
N TYR A 425 -17.98 -13.46 21.08
CA TYR A 425 -16.52 -13.64 20.91
C TYR A 425 -15.88 -12.36 20.37
N LYS A 426 -14.59 -12.21 20.63
CA LYS A 426 -13.74 -11.18 20.02
C LYS A 426 -12.61 -11.81 19.22
N LEU A 427 -12.16 -11.12 18.18
CA LEU A 427 -10.94 -11.48 17.46
C LEU A 427 -9.72 -11.01 18.28
N ILE A 428 -8.70 -11.87 18.37
CA ILE A 428 -7.49 -11.59 19.16
C ILE A 428 -6.20 -11.67 18.33
N SER A 429 -6.27 -12.25 17.14
CA SER A 429 -5.17 -12.26 16.17
C SER A 429 -5.69 -12.66 14.79
N VAL A 430 -4.91 -12.42 13.77
CA VAL A 430 -5.17 -12.81 12.39
C VAL A 430 -3.86 -13.07 11.66
N THR A 431 -3.89 -13.79 10.54
CA THR A 431 -2.73 -13.93 9.66
C THR A 431 -2.32 -12.58 9.07
N GLU A 432 -1.03 -12.34 8.85
CA GLU A 432 -0.55 -11.15 8.15
C GLU A 432 -1.15 -11.02 6.74
N ASN A 433 -1.21 -9.79 6.23
CA ASN A 433 -1.88 -9.52 4.96
C ASN A 433 -1.22 -10.19 3.75
N LEU A 434 0.09 -10.43 3.79
CA LEU A 434 0.84 -11.06 2.71
C LEU A 434 1.01 -12.57 2.89
N ASP A 435 0.63 -13.10 4.06
CA ASP A 435 0.72 -14.52 4.34
C ASP A 435 -0.47 -15.30 3.77
N GLY A 436 -0.29 -16.61 3.66
CA GLY A 436 -1.33 -17.52 3.23
C GLY A 436 -1.56 -17.59 1.73
N VAL A 437 -0.79 -16.88 0.92
CA VAL A 437 -0.92 -16.94 -0.54
C VAL A 437 -0.34 -18.25 -1.05
N PHE A 438 -1.08 -18.94 -1.91
CA PHE A 438 -0.65 -20.17 -2.57
C PHE A 438 -1.21 -20.28 -3.97
N LYS A 439 -0.54 -21.07 -4.82
CA LYS A 439 -0.98 -21.41 -6.17
C LYS A 439 -1.45 -22.87 -6.19
N VAL A 440 -2.47 -23.18 -6.96
CA VAL A 440 -2.93 -24.55 -7.14
C VAL A 440 -2.18 -25.21 -8.30
N LYS A 441 -1.64 -26.43 -8.05
CA LYS A 441 -0.95 -27.28 -9.06
C LYS A 441 -1.87 -27.70 -10.18
#